data_bcecd4f76cdfd38351de645911fc4cd6
#
_entry.id   bcecd4f76cdfd38351de645911fc4cd6
#
_cell.length_a   1.000
_cell.length_b   1.000
_cell.length_c   1.000
_cell.angle_alpha   90.00
_cell.angle_beta   90.00
_cell.angle_gamma   90.00
#
_symmetry.space_group_name_H-M   'P 1'
#
loop_
_entity.id
_entity.type
_entity.pdbx_description
1 polymer ?
#
loop_
_entity_poly.entity_id
_entity_poly.type
_entity_poly.pdbx_seq_one_letter_code
_entity_poly.pdbx_strand_id
1 'polypeptide(L)'
;MDDRYSHQARARLALSAAAKELSDYARGLVSADDRGSGPGEVVERAVQLVDDARGVLERAVVYDRERGASWQTIGAALGISRQTAHERFAEVERRWKDALHRGDVEAGPGGRPARRLPAGADDPERGGRVLDWWVIRHRESTDLDAGEHPVSGQQGPQSPLAAAAELRRDGYELITRGASLAERFSFYERKAELLEQISAADPDDSAAAGAASAARLQLEEARRRAGRR
;
A
#
# COMPACT_ATOMS: atom_id res chain seq x y z
N MET A 1 0.62 -12.14 0.23
CA MET A 1 0.01 -10.78 0.03
C MET A 1 -1.24 -10.96 -0.86
N ASP A 2 -2.33 -10.27 -0.59
CA ASP A 2 -3.54 -10.35 -1.41
C ASP A 2 -3.36 -9.52 -2.71
N ASP A 3 -3.00 -10.19 -3.81
CA ASP A 3 -2.74 -9.54 -5.11
C ASP A 3 -4.02 -9.10 -5.83
N ARG A 4 -5.20 -9.26 -5.21
CA ARG A 4 -6.47 -8.74 -5.74
C ARG A 4 -6.52 -7.21 -5.79
N TYR A 5 -5.71 -6.52 -4.98
CA TYR A 5 -5.67 -5.07 -4.93
C TYR A 5 -4.40 -4.54 -5.57
N SER A 6 -4.53 -3.59 -6.50
CA SER A 6 -3.39 -2.92 -7.14
C SER A 6 -2.55 -2.13 -6.14
N HIS A 7 -1.27 -1.90 -6.47
CA HIS A 7 -0.39 -1.04 -5.67
C HIS A 7 -0.98 0.37 -5.51
N GLN A 8 -1.60 0.88 -6.57
CA GLN A 8 -2.31 2.17 -6.53
C GLN A 8 -3.48 2.15 -5.54
N ALA A 9 -4.31 1.08 -5.54
CA ALA A 9 -5.43 0.96 -4.61
C ALA A 9 -4.94 0.87 -3.16
N ARG A 10 -3.88 0.09 -2.91
CA ARG A 10 -3.24 -0.01 -1.58
C ARG A 10 -2.68 1.33 -1.11
N ALA A 11 -1.98 2.06 -1.99
CA ALA A 11 -1.44 3.38 -1.68
C ALA A 11 -2.57 4.38 -1.37
N ARG A 12 -3.69 4.32 -2.10
CA ARG A 12 -4.87 5.16 -1.84
C ARG A 12 -5.50 4.86 -0.48
N LEU A 13 -5.64 3.58 -0.13
CA LEU A 13 -6.18 3.17 1.17
C LEU A 13 -5.25 3.57 2.32
N ALA A 14 -3.93 3.45 2.16
CA ALA A 14 -2.95 3.94 3.14
C ALA A 14 -3.05 5.45 3.35
N LEU A 15 -3.19 6.22 2.27
CA LEU A 15 -3.40 7.67 2.35
C LEU A 15 -4.70 8.00 3.07
N SER A 16 -5.81 7.33 2.72
CA SER A 16 -7.10 7.55 3.35
C SER A 16 -7.09 7.21 4.84
N ALA A 17 -6.40 6.11 5.23
CA ALA A 17 -6.27 5.73 6.63
C ALA A 17 -5.49 6.79 7.43
N ALA A 18 -4.38 7.30 6.88
CA ALA A 18 -3.61 8.35 7.53
C ALA A 18 -4.39 9.68 7.65
N ALA A 19 -5.12 10.04 6.61
CA ALA A 19 -5.97 11.24 6.65
C ALA A 19 -7.10 11.10 7.69
N LYS A 20 -7.67 9.90 7.84
CA LYS A 20 -8.63 9.58 8.90
C LYS A 20 -7.99 9.76 10.28
N GLU A 21 -6.83 9.18 10.53
CA GLU A 21 -6.11 9.26 11.80
C GLU A 21 -5.80 10.73 12.17
N LEU A 22 -5.28 11.50 11.20
CA LEU A 22 -5.04 12.94 11.36
C LEU A 22 -6.34 13.71 11.73
N SER A 23 -7.44 13.41 11.04
CA SER A 23 -8.74 14.05 11.31
C SER A 23 -9.27 13.72 12.71
N ASP A 24 -9.18 12.44 13.10
CA ASP A 24 -9.63 12.01 14.43
C ASP A 24 -8.79 12.66 15.54
N TYR A 25 -7.47 12.74 15.33
CA TYR A 25 -6.57 13.39 16.26
C TYR A 25 -6.82 14.90 16.37
N ALA A 26 -6.98 15.58 15.22
CA ALA A 26 -7.31 17.01 15.18
C ALA A 26 -8.63 17.33 15.91
N ARG A 27 -9.65 16.48 15.72
CA ARG A 27 -10.95 16.61 16.43
C ARG A 27 -10.79 16.40 17.94
N GLY A 28 -9.93 15.48 18.36
CA GLY A 28 -9.60 15.30 19.77
C GLY A 28 -9.03 16.55 20.40
N LEU A 29 -8.21 17.32 19.66
CA LEU A 29 -7.68 18.59 20.13
C LEU A 29 -8.76 19.69 20.30
N VAL A 30 -9.78 19.70 19.42
CA VAL A 30 -10.89 20.67 19.54
C VAL A 30 -11.74 20.42 20.78
N SER A 31 -11.95 19.15 21.13
CA SER A 31 -12.82 18.75 22.25
C SER A 31 -12.06 18.44 23.55
N ALA A 32 -10.73 18.67 23.59
CA ALA A 32 -9.91 18.31 24.74
C ALA A 32 -10.29 19.14 25.97
N ASP A 33 -10.46 18.45 27.09
CA ASP A 33 -10.55 19.09 28.40
C ASP A 33 -9.14 19.22 28.99
N ASP A 34 -8.60 20.43 28.96
CA ASP A 34 -7.22 20.71 29.39
C ASP A 34 -7.07 20.93 30.91
N ARG A 35 -8.16 20.76 31.70
CA ARG A 35 -8.13 20.98 33.15
C ARG A 35 -7.15 20.12 33.93
N GLY A 36 -6.71 19.01 33.35
CA GLY A 36 -5.69 18.10 33.91
C GLY A 36 -4.36 18.14 33.18
N SER A 37 -4.21 18.95 32.13
CA SER A 37 -3.00 18.99 31.31
C SER A 37 -1.92 19.85 31.95
N GLY A 38 -0.69 19.34 31.96
CA GLY A 38 0.49 20.10 32.38
C GLY A 38 0.94 21.13 31.35
N PRO A 39 1.75 22.13 31.75
CA PRO A 39 2.37 23.04 30.80
C PRO A 39 3.21 22.29 29.74
N GLY A 40 2.95 22.56 28.47
CA GLY A 40 3.64 21.92 27.33
C GLY A 40 2.87 20.79 26.65
N GLU A 41 1.96 20.08 27.30
CA GLU A 41 1.24 18.95 26.73
C GLU A 41 0.40 19.30 25.49
N VAL A 42 -0.21 20.49 25.47
CA VAL A 42 -0.96 20.96 24.29
C VAL A 42 -0.01 21.22 23.11
N VAL A 43 1.20 21.73 23.40
CA VAL A 43 2.24 21.92 22.37
C VAL A 43 2.71 20.55 21.83
N GLU A 44 2.93 19.58 22.70
CA GLU A 44 3.29 18.22 22.28
C GLU A 44 2.23 17.59 21.37
N ARG A 45 0.96 17.73 21.72
CA ARG A 45 -0.16 17.29 20.87
C ARG A 45 -0.20 18.03 19.53
N ALA A 46 0.09 19.33 19.51
CA ALA A 46 0.17 20.09 18.25
C ALA A 46 1.37 19.66 17.38
N VAL A 47 2.52 19.34 17.99
CA VAL A 47 3.67 18.75 17.27
C VAL A 47 3.31 17.41 16.65
N GLN A 48 2.62 16.53 17.38
CA GLN A 48 2.16 15.24 16.85
C GLN A 48 1.24 15.43 15.64
N LEU A 49 0.32 16.42 15.68
CA LEU A 49 -0.54 16.74 14.54
C LEU A 49 0.26 17.14 13.29
N VAL A 50 1.34 17.92 13.47
CA VAL A 50 2.24 18.27 12.37
C VAL A 50 2.95 17.04 11.79
N ASP A 51 3.39 16.14 12.64
CA ASP A 51 4.06 14.91 12.19
C ASP A 51 3.09 13.95 11.48
N ASP A 52 1.86 13.81 11.96
CA ASP A 52 0.81 13.06 11.28
C ASP A 52 0.48 13.67 9.91
N ALA A 53 0.41 15.00 9.82
CA ALA A 53 0.20 15.69 8.54
C ALA A 53 1.35 15.46 7.55
N ARG A 54 2.60 15.41 8.02
CA ARG A 54 3.75 15.00 7.19
C ARG A 54 3.60 13.56 6.70
N GLY A 55 3.16 12.66 7.57
CA GLY A 55 2.86 11.28 7.20
C GLY A 55 1.77 11.17 6.12
N VAL A 56 0.74 12.00 6.16
CA VAL A 56 -0.28 12.10 5.09
C VAL A 56 0.36 12.56 3.78
N LEU A 57 1.23 13.59 3.82
CA LEU A 57 1.94 14.08 2.64
C LEU A 57 2.84 13.00 2.01
N GLU A 58 3.57 12.25 2.81
CA GLU A 58 4.40 11.13 2.33
C GLU A 58 3.56 10.08 1.59
N ARG A 59 2.40 9.71 2.13
CA ARG A 59 1.49 8.76 1.50
C ARG A 59 0.82 9.31 0.24
N ALA A 60 0.56 10.61 0.19
CA ALA A 60 0.06 11.27 -1.01
C ALA A 60 1.10 11.22 -2.15
N VAL A 61 2.38 11.47 -1.84
CA VAL A 61 3.48 11.34 -2.80
C VAL A 61 3.57 9.90 -3.31
N VAL A 62 3.52 8.91 -2.43
CA VAL A 62 3.53 7.48 -2.82
C VAL A 62 2.35 7.17 -3.74
N TYR A 63 1.15 7.61 -3.39
CA TYR A 63 -0.04 7.38 -4.23
C TYR A 63 0.09 7.99 -5.62
N ASP A 64 0.56 9.24 -5.72
CA ASP A 64 0.77 9.88 -7.01
C ASP A 64 1.89 9.21 -7.82
N ARG A 65 2.95 8.71 -7.18
CA ARG A 65 3.99 7.92 -7.82
C ARG A 65 3.44 6.60 -8.39
N GLU A 66 2.58 5.90 -7.65
CA GLU A 66 1.90 4.69 -8.15
C GLU A 66 0.96 4.98 -9.32
N ARG A 67 0.43 6.20 -9.43
CA ARG A 67 -0.34 6.68 -10.59
C ARG A 67 0.54 7.11 -11.77
N GLY A 68 1.87 7.05 -11.63
CA GLY A 68 2.82 7.41 -12.68
C GLY A 68 3.23 8.88 -12.69
N ALA A 69 2.90 9.65 -11.66
CA ALA A 69 3.37 11.04 -11.57
C ALA A 69 4.90 11.11 -11.54
N SER A 70 5.48 12.05 -12.30
CA SER A 70 6.91 12.29 -12.30
C SER A 70 7.37 13.10 -11.09
N TRP A 71 8.66 13.04 -10.75
CA TRP A 71 9.23 13.92 -9.72
C TRP A 71 9.10 15.40 -10.07
N GLN A 72 9.06 15.73 -11.37
CA GLN A 72 8.76 17.07 -11.85
C GLN A 72 7.33 17.49 -11.43
N THR A 73 6.36 16.63 -11.64
CA THR A 73 4.95 16.87 -11.27
C THR A 73 4.79 17.06 -9.77
N ILE A 74 5.44 16.19 -8.98
CA ILE A 74 5.42 16.27 -7.51
C ILE A 74 6.12 17.53 -7.01
N GLY A 75 7.28 17.86 -7.59
CA GLY A 75 7.99 19.10 -7.26
C GLY A 75 7.15 20.35 -7.53
N ALA A 76 6.47 20.40 -8.68
CA ALA A 76 5.58 21.50 -9.03
C ALA A 76 4.42 21.64 -8.02
N ALA A 77 3.80 20.53 -7.61
CA ALA A 77 2.73 20.53 -6.62
C ALA A 77 3.19 21.02 -5.23
N LEU A 78 4.45 20.76 -4.88
CA LEU A 78 5.05 21.17 -3.60
C LEU A 78 5.74 22.54 -3.64
N GLY A 79 5.82 23.19 -4.79
CA GLY A 79 6.54 24.44 -4.96
C GLY A 79 8.07 24.32 -4.84
N ILE A 80 8.62 23.13 -5.13
CA ILE A 80 10.06 22.82 -5.04
C ILE A 80 10.60 22.24 -6.35
N SER A 81 11.92 22.18 -6.50
CA SER A 81 12.54 21.59 -7.67
C SER A 81 12.28 20.07 -7.77
N ARG A 82 12.38 19.50 -8.99
CA ARG A 82 12.37 18.05 -9.21
C ARG A 82 13.42 17.35 -8.34
N GLN A 83 14.63 17.89 -8.28
CA GLN A 83 15.73 17.31 -7.52
C GLN A 83 15.40 17.29 -6.02
N THR A 84 14.94 18.39 -5.46
CA THR A 84 14.56 18.50 -4.04
C THR A 84 13.41 17.56 -3.70
N ALA A 85 12.40 17.41 -4.58
CA ALA A 85 11.30 16.46 -4.39
C ALA A 85 11.82 15.02 -4.34
N HIS A 86 12.70 14.64 -5.26
CA HIS A 86 13.34 13.33 -5.28
C HIS A 86 14.17 13.08 -4.01
N GLU A 87 15.06 14.00 -3.65
CA GLU A 87 15.92 13.88 -2.45
C GLU A 87 15.09 13.69 -1.18
N ARG A 88 13.97 14.40 -1.08
CA ARG A 88 13.11 14.36 0.12
C ARG A 88 12.27 13.09 0.22
N PHE A 89 11.77 12.55 -0.89
CA PHE A 89 10.75 11.49 -0.87
C PHE A 89 11.17 10.16 -1.53
N ALA A 90 12.34 10.07 -2.17
CA ALA A 90 12.78 8.82 -2.80
C ALA A 90 12.91 7.66 -1.80
N GLU A 91 13.33 7.95 -0.57
CA GLU A 91 13.43 6.94 0.49
C GLU A 91 12.05 6.42 0.93
N VAL A 92 11.03 7.30 0.96
CA VAL A 92 9.65 6.92 1.28
C VAL A 92 9.08 6.00 0.18
N GLU A 93 9.28 6.37 -1.10
CA GLU A 93 8.89 5.53 -2.24
C GLU A 93 9.61 4.19 -2.21
N ARG A 94 10.92 4.18 -1.93
CA ARG A 94 11.72 2.96 -1.84
C ARG A 94 11.18 2.03 -0.74
N ARG A 95 10.94 2.54 0.47
CA ARG A 95 10.38 1.76 1.59
C ARG A 95 9.00 1.18 1.25
N TRP A 96 8.16 1.94 0.57
CA TRP A 96 6.87 1.46 0.08
C TRP A 96 7.03 0.28 -0.88
N LYS A 97 7.87 0.42 -1.92
CA LYS A 97 8.15 -0.64 -2.89
C LYS A 97 8.75 -1.88 -2.23
N ASP A 98 9.67 -1.69 -1.31
CA ASP A 98 10.26 -2.79 -0.55
C ASP A 98 9.20 -3.54 0.28
N ALA A 99 8.27 -2.82 0.91
CA ALA A 99 7.19 -3.44 1.67
C ALA A 99 6.21 -4.23 0.80
N LEU A 100 5.94 -3.76 -0.43
CA LEU A 100 5.13 -4.49 -1.40
C LEU A 100 5.79 -5.78 -1.89
N HIS A 101 7.11 -5.78 -2.07
CA HIS A 101 7.84 -6.92 -2.65
C HIS A 101 8.29 -7.96 -1.62
N ARG A 102 8.44 -7.58 -0.36
CA ARG A 102 8.83 -8.49 0.72
C ARG A 102 7.58 -9.05 1.39
N GLY A 103 7.13 -10.22 0.95
CA GLY A 103 6.01 -10.95 1.56
C GLY A 103 6.26 -11.42 3.01
N ASP A 104 7.47 -11.21 3.55
CA ASP A 104 7.87 -11.72 4.84
C ASP A 104 7.56 -10.73 5.96
N VAL A 105 6.94 -11.27 6.97
CA VAL A 105 6.65 -10.60 8.23
C VAL A 105 7.93 -10.61 9.07
N GLU A 106 8.61 -9.47 9.22
CA GLU A 106 9.64 -9.36 10.26
C GLU A 106 9.00 -9.54 11.64
N ALA A 107 9.61 -10.35 12.48
CA ALA A 107 9.20 -10.44 13.87
C ALA A 107 9.43 -9.07 14.55
N GLY A 108 8.34 -8.41 14.92
CA GLY A 108 8.38 -7.20 15.73
C GLY A 108 8.81 -7.53 17.17
N PRO A 109 9.01 -6.51 18.03
CA PRO A 109 9.30 -6.72 19.44
C PRO A 109 8.28 -7.65 20.09
N GLY A 110 8.76 -8.73 20.73
CA GLY A 110 7.90 -9.75 21.36
C GLY A 110 7.38 -10.84 20.42
N GLY A 111 7.98 -11.05 19.23
CA GLY A 111 7.62 -12.14 18.29
C GLY A 111 6.29 -11.93 17.57
N ARG A 112 5.68 -10.75 17.69
CA ARG A 112 4.48 -10.41 16.90
C ARG A 112 4.89 -10.01 15.49
N PRO A 113 4.09 -10.41 14.45
CA PRO A 113 4.32 -9.98 13.09
C PRO A 113 4.36 -8.45 13.01
N ALA A 114 5.48 -7.86 12.60
CA ALA A 114 5.53 -6.43 12.34
C ALA A 114 4.85 -6.15 10.99
N ARG A 115 3.85 -5.27 10.99
CA ARG A 115 3.23 -4.81 9.74
C ARG A 115 4.24 -3.99 8.96
N ARG A 116 4.50 -4.38 7.72
CA ARG A 116 5.40 -3.65 6.82
C ARG A 116 4.67 -2.60 6.01
N LEU A 117 3.45 -2.90 5.59
CA LEU A 117 2.59 -1.93 4.91
C LEU A 117 1.85 -1.07 5.93
N PRO A 118 1.61 0.22 5.62
CA PRO A 118 0.79 1.10 6.44
C PRO A 118 -0.64 0.55 6.62
N ALA A 119 -1.30 1.00 7.69
CA ALA A 119 -2.71 0.69 7.91
C ALA A 119 -3.57 1.02 6.67
N GLY A 120 -4.54 0.19 6.37
CA GLY A 120 -5.37 0.27 5.16
C GLY A 120 -4.75 -0.41 3.93
N ALA A 121 -3.42 -0.46 3.79
CA ALA A 121 -2.73 -1.14 2.69
C ALA A 121 -2.43 -2.61 2.99
N ASP A 122 -2.22 -2.95 4.25
CA ASP A 122 -1.90 -4.30 4.71
C ASP A 122 -3.08 -5.26 4.52
N ASP A 123 -4.28 -4.84 4.93
CA ASP A 123 -5.55 -5.52 4.69
C ASP A 123 -6.51 -4.55 3.97
N PRO A 124 -6.45 -4.49 2.63
CA PRO A 124 -7.21 -3.53 1.83
C PRO A 124 -8.72 -3.66 1.97
N GLU A 125 -9.22 -4.90 2.07
CA GLU A 125 -10.66 -5.15 2.21
C GLU A 125 -11.20 -4.63 3.54
N ARG A 126 -10.53 -4.97 4.63
CA ARG A 126 -10.88 -4.45 5.96
C ARG A 126 -10.67 -2.95 6.05
N GLY A 127 -9.55 -2.45 5.52
CA GLY A 127 -9.22 -1.03 5.49
C GLY A 127 -10.28 -0.22 4.76
N GLY A 128 -10.74 -0.70 3.59
CA GLY A 128 -11.81 -0.09 2.81
C GLY A 128 -13.12 0.00 3.60
N ARG A 129 -13.56 -1.10 4.23
CA ARG A 129 -14.79 -1.11 5.05
C ARG A 129 -14.72 -0.16 6.25
N VAL A 130 -13.58 -0.09 6.93
CA VAL A 130 -13.39 0.85 8.05
C VAL A 130 -13.49 2.30 7.59
N LEU A 131 -12.91 2.60 6.44
CA LEU A 131 -12.94 3.94 5.84
C LEU A 131 -14.35 4.29 5.34
N ASP A 132 -15.09 3.36 4.72
CA ASP A 132 -16.49 3.56 4.33
C ASP A 132 -17.34 3.96 5.54
N TRP A 133 -17.24 3.17 6.60
CA TRP A 133 -17.97 3.46 7.84
C TRP A 133 -17.60 4.83 8.41
N TRP A 134 -16.33 5.19 8.40
CA TRP A 134 -15.88 6.48 8.88
C TRP A 134 -16.44 7.65 8.03
N VAL A 135 -16.38 7.55 6.70
CA VAL A 135 -16.94 8.56 5.79
C VAL A 135 -18.45 8.70 6.00
N ILE A 136 -19.18 7.59 6.03
CA ILE A 136 -20.65 7.58 6.24
C ILE A 136 -21.00 8.28 7.56
N ARG A 137 -20.25 8.02 8.62
CA ARG A 137 -20.49 8.61 9.95
C ARG A 137 -20.21 10.11 10.01
N HIS A 138 -19.26 10.59 9.19
CA HIS A 138 -18.76 11.96 9.25
C HIS A 138 -19.18 12.84 8.07
N ARG A 139 -19.88 12.29 7.08
CA ARG A 139 -20.41 13.08 5.97
C ARG A 139 -21.53 13.99 6.46
N GLU A 140 -21.61 15.17 5.88
CA GLU A 140 -22.74 16.06 6.07
C GLU A 140 -23.99 15.48 5.36
N SER A 141 -25.19 15.87 5.82
CA SER A 141 -26.45 15.39 5.25
C SER A 141 -26.66 15.78 3.78
N THR A 142 -25.86 16.71 3.26
CA THR A 142 -25.85 17.13 1.86
C THR A 142 -25.00 16.25 0.94
N ASP A 143 -24.10 15.42 1.49
CA ASP A 143 -23.24 14.52 0.73
C ASP A 143 -23.90 13.16 0.45
N LEU A 144 -25.16 13.19 0.02
CA LEU A 144 -25.97 11.98 -0.19
C LEU A 144 -25.46 11.09 -1.36
N ASP A 145 -24.66 11.65 -2.28
CA ASP A 145 -24.16 10.95 -3.46
C ASP A 145 -22.99 9.98 -3.20
N ALA A 146 -22.47 9.93 -1.98
CA ALA A 146 -21.29 9.10 -1.66
C ALA A 146 -21.56 7.57 -1.62
N GLY A 147 -22.81 7.10 -1.81
CA GLY A 147 -23.16 5.68 -1.83
C GLY A 147 -22.88 4.94 -0.51
N GLU A 148 -23.07 3.61 -0.51
CA GLU A 148 -22.78 2.74 0.63
C GLU A 148 -21.28 2.41 0.79
N HIS A 149 -20.53 2.51 -0.29
CA HIS A 149 -19.10 2.16 -0.36
C HIS A 149 -18.25 3.32 -0.91
N PRO A 150 -18.18 4.47 -0.21
CA PRO A 150 -17.54 5.67 -0.73
C PRO A 150 -16.03 5.54 -0.94
N VAL A 151 -15.38 4.62 -0.24
CA VAL A 151 -13.94 4.36 -0.36
C VAL A 151 -13.68 2.99 -0.97
N SER A 152 -14.22 1.91 -0.42
CA SER A 152 -13.98 0.55 -0.90
C SER A 152 -14.53 0.32 -2.30
N GLY A 153 -15.67 0.94 -2.65
CA GLY A 153 -16.26 0.85 -3.99
C GLY A 153 -15.37 1.45 -5.10
N GLN A 154 -14.51 2.40 -4.75
CA GLN A 154 -13.55 3.01 -5.69
C GLN A 154 -12.21 2.27 -5.75
N GLN A 155 -11.89 1.49 -4.73
CA GLN A 155 -10.61 0.80 -4.54
C GLN A 155 -10.81 -0.72 -4.48
N GLY A 156 -11.79 -1.24 -5.21
CA GLY A 156 -12.11 -2.66 -5.26
C GLY A 156 -11.00 -3.53 -5.84
N PRO A 157 -11.18 -4.86 -5.76
CA PRO A 157 -10.25 -5.83 -6.33
C PRO A 157 -10.02 -5.58 -7.82
N GLN A 158 -8.78 -5.65 -8.25
CA GLN A 158 -8.44 -5.56 -9.67
C GLN A 158 -8.81 -6.85 -10.42
N SER A 159 -9.00 -6.75 -11.73
CA SER A 159 -9.18 -7.94 -12.55
C SER A 159 -7.90 -8.79 -12.58
N PRO A 160 -8.00 -10.12 -12.77
CA PRO A 160 -6.81 -10.98 -12.89
C PRO A 160 -5.85 -10.53 -13.98
N LEU A 161 -6.36 -9.96 -15.08
CA LEU A 161 -5.53 -9.42 -16.17
C LEU A 161 -4.74 -8.17 -15.73
N ALA A 162 -5.36 -7.28 -14.96
CA ALA A 162 -4.70 -6.10 -14.41
C ALA A 162 -3.62 -6.52 -13.39
N ALA A 163 -3.92 -7.50 -12.53
CA ALA A 163 -2.97 -8.06 -11.59
C ALA A 163 -1.75 -8.71 -12.31
N ALA A 164 -1.99 -9.43 -13.40
CA ALA A 164 -0.91 -10.00 -14.20
C ALA A 164 -0.02 -8.94 -14.86
N ALA A 165 -0.61 -7.83 -15.31
CA ALA A 165 0.13 -6.71 -15.89
C ALA A 165 0.99 -5.99 -14.82
N GLU A 166 0.49 -5.83 -13.61
CA GLU A 166 1.22 -5.27 -12.48
C GLU A 166 2.37 -6.18 -12.06
N LEU A 167 2.10 -7.47 -11.89
CA LEU A 167 3.11 -8.48 -11.55
C LEU A 167 4.26 -8.54 -12.57
N ARG A 168 3.96 -8.37 -13.87
CA ARG A 168 4.99 -8.30 -14.91
C ARG A 168 5.87 -7.07 -14.75
N ARG A 169 5.31 -5.93 -14.36
CA ARG A 169 6.04 -4.69 -14.05
C ARG A 169 6.96 -4.89 -12.86
N ASP A 170 6.44 -5.50 -11.79
CA ASP A 170 7.22 -5.85 -10.59
C ASP A 170 8.42 -6.74 -10.93
N GLY A 171 8.20 -7.77 -11.77
CA GLY A 171 9.28 -8.65 -12.20
C GLY A 171 10.40 -7.91 -12.93
N TYR A 172 10.06 -6.95 -13.78
CA TYR A 172 11.04 -6.09 -14.45
C TYR A 172 11.81 -5.20 -13.47
N GLU A 173 11.13 -4.56 -12.52
CA GLU A 173 11.77 -3.75 -11.48
C GLU A 173 12.72 -4.57 -10.61
N LEU A 174 12.34 -5.78 -10.19
CA LEU A 174 13.17 -6.68 -9.40
C LEU A 174 14.47 -7.08 -10.12
N ILE A 175 14.39 -7.31 -11.43
CA ILE A 175 15.56 -7.63 -12.25
C ILE A 175 16.47 -6.39 -12.33
N THR A 176 15.92 -5.24 -12.64
CA THR A 176 16.66 -4.01 -12.91
C THR A 176 17.42 -3.50 -11.67
N ARG A 177 16.84 -3.64 -10.49
CA ARG A 177 17.44 -3.19 -9.22
C ARG A 177 18.34 -4.23 -8.53
N GLY A 178 18.46 -5.42 -9.08
CA GLY A 178 19.28 -6.48 -8.48
C GLY A 178 18.69 -7.03 -7.18
N ALA A 179 17.39 -7.37 -7.19
CA ALA A 179 16.66 -7.85 -6.03
C ALA A 179 17.31 -9.04 -5.32
N SER A 180 17.18 -9.09 -3.99
CA SER A 180 17.63 -10.18 -3.14
C SER A 180 16.96 -11.52 -3.47
N LEU A 181 17.52 -12.62 -3.01
CA LEU A 181 16.92 -13.95 -3.19
C LEU A 181 15.54 -14.06 -2.53
N ALA A 182 15.34 -13.46 -1.36
CA ALA A 182 14.07 -13.47 -0.66
C ALA A 182 12.98 -12.72 -1.46
N GLU A 183 13.30 -11.56 -2.02
CA GLU A 183 12.38 -10.79 -2.86
C GLU A 183 12.01 -11.53 -4.14
N ARG A 184 12.98 -12.16 -4.79
CA ARG A 184 12.72 -13.02 -5.97
C ARG A 184 11.84 -14.21 -5.63
N PHE A 185 12.07 -14.83 -4.48
CA PHE A 185 11.26 -15.94 -4.01
C PHE A 185 9.81 -15.52 -3.80
N SER A 186 9.56 -14.44 -3.03
CA SER A 186 8.23 -13.88 -2.80
C SER A 186 7.53 -13.51 -4.12
N PHE A 187 8.27 -12.97 -5.09
CA PHE A 187 7.73 -12.70 -6.43
C PHE A 187 7.28 -13.97 -7.15
N TYR A 188 8.08 -15.06 -7.11
CA TYR A 188 7.71 -16.31 -7.77
C TYR A 188 6.51 -16.99 -7.10
N GLU A 189 6.36 -16.86 -5.78
CA GLU A 189 5.17 -17.34 -5.05
C GLU A 189 3.91 -16.61 -5.52
N ARG A 190 3.91 -15.29 -5.52
CA ARG A 190 2.79 -14.47 -6.00
C ARG A 190 2.46 -14.74 -7.46
N LYS A 191 3.50 -14.90 -8.30
CA LYS A 191 3.33 -15.20 -9.71
C LYS A 191 2.63 -16.55 -9.94
N ALA A 192 3.05 -17.58 -9.21
CA ALA A 192 2.44 -18.90 -9.31
C ALA A 192 0.97 -18.86 -8.86
N GLU A 193 0.69 -18.25 -7.71
CA GLU A 193 -0.65 -18.13 -7.15
C GLU A 193 -1.62 -17.39 -8.09
N LEU A 194 -1.20 -16.23 -8.62
CA LEU A 194 -2.03 -15.45 -9.54
C LEU A 194 -2.33 -16.21 -10.84
N LEU A 195 -1.32 -16.84 -11.45
CA LEU A 195 -1.52 -17.58 -12.70
C LEU A 195 -2.36 -18.85 -12.49
N GLU A 196 -2.31 -19.47 -11.31
CA GLU A 196 -3.22 -20.55 -10.93
C GLU A 196 -4.67 -20.06 -10.82
N GLN A 197 -4.90 -18.90 -10.21
CA GLN A 197 -6.23 -18.29 -10.13
C GLN A 197 -6.79 -17.96 -11.51
N ILE A 198 -5.96 -17.44 -12.43
CA ILE A 198 -6.36 -17.14 -13.80
C ILE A 198 -6.73 -18.44 -14.54
N SER A 199 -5.91 -19.49 -14.45
CA SER A 199 -6.17 -20.78 -15.06
C SER A 199 -7.42 -21.47 -14.49
N ALA A 200 -7.66 -21.33 -13.18
CA ALA A 200 -8.86 -21.88 -12.55
C ALA A 200 -10.15 -21.15 -12.94
N ALA A 201 -10.06 -19.86 -13.29
CA ALA A 201 -11.20 -19.07 -13.74
C ALA A 201 -11.66 -19.41 -15.16
N ASP A 202 -10.74 -19.88 -16.03
CA ASP A 202 -11.02 -20.37 -17.38
C ASP A 202 -10.25 -21.68 -17.63
N PRO A 203 -10.85 -22.83 -17.27
CA PRO A 203 -10.20 -24.15 -17.42
C PRO A 203 -9.93 -24.56 -18.89
N ASP A 204 -10.61 -23.95 -19.85
CA ASP A 204 -10.44 -24.24 -21.26
C ASP A 204 -9.31 -23.45 -21.92
N ASP A 205 -8.77 -22.43 -21.20
CA ASP A 205 -7.59 -21.66 -21.65
C ASP A 205 -6.30 -22.45 -21.42
N SER A 206 -5.87 -23.20 -22.45
CA SER A 206 -4.62 -23.97 -22.42
C SER A 206 -3.37 -23.10 -22.26
N ALA A 207 -3.40 -21.83 -22.69
CA ALA A 207 -2.28 -20.91 -22.52
C ALA A 207 -2.15 -20.48 -21.07
N ALA A 208 -3.27 -20.19 -20.38
CA ALA A 208 -3.30 -19.89 -18.95
C ALA A 208 -2.80 -21.10 -18.13
N ALA A 209 -3.25 -22.31 -18.45
CA ALA A 209 -2.80 -23.55 -17.81
C ALA A 209 -1.29 -23.79 -17.98
N GLY A 210 -0.78 -23.55 -19.19
CA GLY A 210 0.66 -23.61 -19.48
C GLY A 210 1.47 -22.59 -18.69
N ALA A 211 0.98 -21.35 -18.60
CA ALA A 211 1.63 -20.29 -17.85
C ALA A 211 1.67 -20.59 -16.33
N ALA A 212 0.57 -21.12 -15.76
CA ALA A 212 0.51 -21.52 -14.37
C ALA A 212 1.52 -22.66 -14.06
N SER A 213 1.57 -23.67 -14.93
CA SER A 213 2.53 -24.78 -14.80
C SER A 213 3.99 -24.30 -14.86
N ALA A 214 4.31 -23.41 -15.79
CA ALA A 214 5.64 -22.82 -15.91
C ALA A 214 6.03 -22.01 -14.66
N ALA A 215 5.08 -21.24 -14.09
CA ALA A 215 5.33 -20.46 -12.89
C ALA A 215 5.58 -21.36 -11.65
N ARG A 216 4.86 -22.48 -11.51
CA ARG A 216 5.14 -23.47 -10.47
C ARG A 216 6.54 -24.05 -10.56
N LEU A 217 6.99 -24.42 -11.77
CA LEU A 217 8.35 -24.92 -11.98
C LEU A 217 9.41 -23.89 -11.60
N GLN A 218 9.19 -22.62 -11.92
CA GLN A 218 10.08 -21.53 -11.53
C GLN A 218 10.17 -21.38 -10.00
N LEU A 219 9.03 -21.48 -9.31
CA LEU A 219 8.97 -21.43 -7.86
C LEU A 219 9.71 -22.61 -7.21
N GLU A 220 9.50 -23.83 -7.70
CA GLU A 220 10.20 -25.02 -7.20
C GLU A 220 11.71 -24.93 -7.42
N GLU A 221 12.15 -24.41 -8.55
CA GLU A 221 13.57 -24.18 -8.81
C GLU A 221 14.16 -23.13 -7.86
N ALA A 222 13.43 -22.05 -7.60
CA ALA A 222 13.82 -21.04 -6.62
C ALA A 222 13.95 -21.64 -5.20
N ARG A 223 13.00 -22.48 -4.79
CA ARG A 223 13.04 -23.23 -3.51
C ARG A 223 14.28 -24.12 -3.41
N ARG A 224 14.56 -24.87 -4.45
CA ARG A 224 15.75 -25.75 -4.49
C ARG A 224 17.07 -24.97 -4.39
N ARG A 225 17.14 -23.80 -5.02
CA ARG A 225 18.32 -22.92 -4.94
C ARG A 225 18.49 -22.27 -3.57
N ALA A 226 17.40 -21.93 -2.89
CA ALA A 226 17.42 -21.36 -1.54
C ALA A 226 17.83 -22.41 -0.48
N GLY A 227 17.38 -23.67 -0.61
CA GLY A 227 17.68 -24.74 0.33
C GLY A 227 19.09 -25.37 0.19
N ARG A 228 19.88 -24.97 -0.81
CA ARG A 228 21.27 -25.44 -1.03
C ARG A 228 22.35 -24.53 -0.43
N ARG A 229 21.97 -23.49 0.30
CA ARG A 229 22.85 -22.60 1.03
C ARG A 229 22.65 -22.69 2.53
#